data_2f745bf1db3cdc59679cadf8cf79a2f1
#
_entry.id   2f745bf1db3cdc59679cadf8cf79a2f1
#
_cell.length_a   1.000
_cell.length_b   1.000
_cell.length_c   1.000
_cell.angle_alpha   90.00
_cell.angle_beta   90.00
_cell.angle_gamma   90.00
#
_symmetry.space_group_name_H-M   'P 1'
#
loop_
_entity.id
_entity.type
_entity.pdbx_description
1 polymer ?
#
loop_
_entity_poly.entity_id
_entity_poly.type
_entity_poly.pdbx_seq_one_letter_code
_entity_poly.pdbx_strand_id
1 'polypeptide(L)'
;MHEKQRIYRIIFSQDEKIYEIYARYISEENLMGFIELEDLLFSEGNSVVVDPSEEKLKTEFQGVKRSYIPMHMILRIDEMEKEGAAKIKGLTPKGNVHHLSSAFNKPAKDKE
;
A
#
# COMPACT_ATOMS: atom_id res chain seq x y z
N MET A 1 22.33 -22.46 3.19
CA MET A 1 21.45 -21.76 3.95
C MET A 1 20.60 -20.80 3.18
N HIS A 2 19.39 -20.69 3.57
CA HIS A 2 18.50 -19.90 2.85
C HIS A 2 18.23 -18.63 3.56
N GLU A 3 18.21 -17.57 2.85
CA GLU A 3 17.83 -16.36 3.42
C GLU A 3 16.35 -16.28 3.45
N LYS A 4 15.79 -15.85 4.57
CA LYS A 4 14.40 -15.71 4.68
C LYS A 4 13.96 -14.59 3.77
N GLN A 5 12.97 -14.82 2.95
CA GLN A 5 12.47 -13.78 2.10
C GLN A 5 11.62 -12.83 2.91
N ARG A 6 11.77 -11.57 2.66
CA ARG A 6 11.04 -10.57 3.41
C ARG A 6 9.84 -10.11 2.62
N ILE A 7 8.81 -9.72 3.33
CA ILE A 7 7.60 -9.20 2.75
C ILE A 7 7.28 -7.92 3.48
N TYR A 8 7.11 -6.86 2.71
CA TYR A 8 6.79 -5.56 3.29
C TYR A 8 5.42 -5.11 2.84
N ARG A 9 4.66 -4.53 3.74
CA ARG A 9 3.39 -3.93 3.40
C ARG A 9 3.61 -2.43 3.40
N ILE A 10 3.31 -1.78 2.29
CA ILE A 10 3.51 -0.35 2.14
C ILE A 10 2.14 0.29 1.97
N ILE A 11 1.83 1.24 2.83
CA ILE A 11 0.58 1.96 2.77
C ILE A 11 0.91 3.40 2.41
N PHE A 12 0.35 3.88 1.32
CA PHE A 12 0.64 5.24 0.88
C PHE A 12 -0.61 5.88 0.30
N SER A 13 -0.57 7.17 0.20
CA SER A 13 -1.70 7.92 -0.29
C SER A 13 -1.39 8.55 -1.64
N GLN A 14 -2.32 8.48 -2.57
CA GLN A 14 -2.14 9.05 -3.88
C GLN A 14 -3.51 9.32 -4.49
N ASP A 15 -3.71 10.50 -5.04
CA ASP A 15 -4.98 10.86 -5.68
C ASP A 15 -6.16 10.65 -4.77
N GLU A 16 -5.99 11.04 -3.55
CA GLU A 16 -7.06 10.95 -2.55
C GLU A 16 -7.52 9.52 -2.32
N LYS A 17 -6.61 8.58 -2.50
CA LYS A 17 -6.87 7.19 -2.19
C LYS A 17 -5.74 6.64 -1.36
N ILE A 18 -6.05 5.61 -0.61
CA ILE A 18 -5.05 4.93 0.19
C ILE A 18 -4.75 3.61 -0.50
N TYR A 19 -3.50 3.40 -0.80
CA TYR A 19 -3.04 2.18 -1.44
C TYR A 19 -2.34 1.32 -0.41
N GLU A 20 -2.59 0.04 -0.49
CA GLU A 20 -1.88 -0.91 0.36
C GLU A 20 -1.31 -1.96 -0.56
N ILE A 21 0.00 -2.05 -0.66
CA ILE A 21 0.63 -3.01 -1.56
C ILE A 21 1.70 -3.76 -0.81
N TYR A 22 2.15 -4.85 -1.38
CA TYR A 22 3.15 -5.71 -0.77
C TYR A 22 4.30 -5.90 -1.72
N ALA A 23 5.51 -5.89 -1.20
CA ALA A 23 6.71 -6.03 -2.02
C ALA A 23 7.76 -6.82 -1.25
N ARG A 24 8.68 -7.43 -1.97
CA ARG A 24 9.75 -8.15 -1.32
C ARG A 24 10.96 -7.30 -1.07
N TYR A 25 11.05 -6.16 -1.71
CA TYR A 25 12.22 -5.32 -1.58
C TYR A 25 11.85 -3.86 -1.44
N ILE A 26 12.46 -3.18 -0.48
CA ILE A 26 12.31 -1.75 -0.36
C ILE A 26 13.69 -1.16 -0.08
N SER A 27 13.89 0.06 -0.48
CA SER A 27 15.14 0.75 -0.25
C SER A 27 14.93 2.25 -0.30
N GLU A 28 15.71 3.00 0.44
CA GLU A 28 15.64 4.45 0.37
C GLU A 28 16.94 5.02 -0.15
N GLU A 29 17.81 4.20 -0.70
CA GLU A 29 19.15 4.63 -1.00
C GLU A 29 19.35 5.17 -2.39
N ASN A 30 18.56 4.77 -3.34
CA ASN A 30 18.85 5.09 -4.71
C ASN A 30 18.31 6.40 -5.21
N LEU A 31 17.29 6.91 -4.61
CA LEU A 31 16.70 8.17 -5.06
C LEU A 31 16.26 8.94 -3.82
N MET A 32 16.96 10.03 -3.56
CA MET A 32 16.72 10.76 -2.34
C MET A 32 15.28 11.22 -2.22
N GLY A 33 14.68 11.01 -1.09
CA GLY A 33 13.30 11.42 -0.85
C GLY A 33 12.26 10.46 -1.36
N PHE A 34 12.69 9.31 -1.87
CA PHE A 34 11.77 8.32 -2.40
C PHE A 34 12.04 6.97 -1.79
N ILE A 35 11.00 6.17 -1.70
CA ILE A 35 11.15 4.77 -1.31
C ILE A 35 11.06 3.96 -2.58
N GLU A 36 12.03 3.11 -2.80
CA GLU A 36 12.07 2.25 -3.97
C GLU A 36 11.46 0.90 -3.63
N LEU A 37 10.55 0.43 -4.46
CA LEU A 37 9.89 -0.86 -4.27
C LEU A 37 10.17 -1.74 -5.48
N GLU A 38 10.47 -3.00 -5.20
CA GLU A 38 10.63 -3.98 -6.26
C GLU A 38 9.91 -5.25 -5.88
N ASP A 39 9.62 -6.02 -6.87
CA ASP A 39 9.08 -7.36 -6.66
C ASP A 39 7.73 -7.28 -5.93
N LEU A 40 6.81 -6.58 -6.55
CA LEU A 40 5.49 -6.44 -5.96
C LEU A 40 4.75 -7.77 -5.98
N LEU A 41 4.00 -8.01 -4.93
CA LEU A 41 3.31 -9.27 -4.75
C LEU A 41 1.81 -9.06 -4.91
N PHE A 42 1.19 -9.95 -5.66
CA PHE A 42 -0.26 -9.90 -5.81
C PHE A 42 -0.80 -11.32 -5.63
N SER A 43 -2.04 -11.43 -5.22
CA SER A 43 -2.64 -12.73 -4.99
C SER A 43 -2.70 -13.51 -6.28
N GLU A 44 -2.52 -14.81 -6.15
CA GLU A 44 -2.64 -15.66 -7.31
C GLU A 44 -4.09 -15.90 -7.61
N GLY A 45 -4.36 -16.35 -8.77
CA GLY A 45 -5.72 -16.52 -9.19
C GLY A 45 -6.52 -17.59 -8.51
N ASN A 46 -5.89 -18.35 -7.63
CA ASN A 46 -6.62 -19.39 -6.94
C ASN A 46 -7.31 -18.89 -5.69
N SER A 47 -7.29 -17.63 -5.45
CA SER A 47 -7.96 -17.10 -4.30
C SER A 47 -9.47 -17.15 -4.51
N VAL A 48 -10.20 -17.51 -3.50
CA VAL A 48 -11.62 -17.60 -3.60
C VAL A 48 -12.26 -16.23 -3.73
N VAL A 49 -11.74 -15.28 -3.01
CA VAL A 49 -12.30 -13.95 -3.03
C VAL A 49 -11.40 -13.05 -3.86
N VAL A 50 -11.97 -12.39 -4.83
CA VAL A 50 -11.21 -11.51 -5.66
C VAL A 50 -11.54 -10.09 -5.28
N ASP A 51 -10.53 -9.33 -4.95
CA ASP A 51 -10.72 -7.94 -4.61
C ASP A 51 -10.57 -7.12 -5.88
N PRO A 52 -11.59 -6.41 -6.31
CA PRO A 52 -11.49 -5.64 -7.54
C PRO A 52 -10.36 -4.63 -7.51
N SER A 53 -10.05 -4.09 -6.36
CA SER A 53 -8.97 -3.12 -6.31
C SER A 53 -7.62 -3.80 -6.49
N GLU A 54 -7.47 -5.05 -6.10
CA GLU A 54 -6.22 -5.73 -6.35
C GLU A 54 -6.04 -5.96 -7.85
N GLU A 55 -7.09 -6.27 -8.57
CA GLU A 55 -6.99 -6.44 -10.00
C GLU A 55 -6.60 -5.13 -10.68
N LYS A 56 -7.10 -4.05 -10.19
CA LYS A 56 -6.76 -2.76 -10.69
C LYS A 56 -5.31 -2.46 -10.47
N LEU A 57 -4.81 -2.79 -9.30
CA LEU A 57 -3.41 -2.59 -8.97
C LEU A 57 -2.51 -3.47 -9.83
N LYS A 58 -2.90 -4.69 -10.05
CA LYS A 58 -2.12 -5.57 -10.90
C LYS A 58 -1.98 -4.95 -12.30
N THR A 59 -3.05 -4.40 -12.81
CA THR A 59 -3.01 -3.78 -14.11
C THR A 59 -2.12 -2.55 -14.10
N GLU A 60 -2.25 -1.76 -13.07
CA GLU A 60 -1.49 -0.53 -12.97
C GLU A 60 0.00 -0.77 -12.92
N PHE A 61 0.42 -1.82 -12.23
CA PHE A 61 1.82 -2.13 -12.08
C PHE A 61 2.34 -3.15 -13.11
N GLN A 62 1.51 -3.50 -14.08
CA GLN A 62 1.93 -4.43 -15.07
C GLN A 62 3.08 -3.84 -15.87
N GLY A 63 4.15 -4.57 -16.00
CA GLY A 63 5.32 -4.09 -16.72
C GLY A 63 6.23 -3.18 -15.93
N VAL A 64 5.90 -2.91 -14.69
CA VAL A 64 6.72 -2.04 -13.86
C VAL A 64 7.73 -2.90 -13.12
N LYS A 65 9.00 -2.63 -13.33
CA LYS A 65 10.03 -3.37 -12.63
C LYS A 65 10.26 -2.81 -11.25
N ARG A 66 10.19 -1.51 -11.12
CA ARG A 66 10.55 -0.85 -9.88
C ARG A 66 9.73 0.42 -9.77
N SER A 67 9.25 0.73 -8.62
CA SER A 67 8.50 1.95 -8.40
C SER A 67 9.19 2.80 -7.36
N TYR A 68 9.11 4.10 -7.53
CA TYR A 68 9.64 5.03 -6.55
C TYR A 68 8.47 5.87 -6.03
N ILE A 69 8.25 5.82 -4.74
CA ILE A 69 7.13 6.55 -4.14
C ILE A 69 7.71 7.64 -3.25
N PRO A 70 7.28 8.88 -3.41
CA PRO A 70 7.79 9.96 -2.57
C PRO A 70 7.56 9.63 -1.11
N MET A 71 8.58 9.82 -0.30
CA MET A 71 8.50 9.47 1.10
C MET A 71 7.36 10.14 1.80
N HIS A 72 7.06 11.37 1.45
CA HIS A 72 6.01 12.10 2.15
C HIS A 72 4.62 11.54 1.87
N MET A 73 4.49 10.64 0.90
CA MET A 73 3.21 10.02 0.65
C MET A 73 3.07 8.69 1.35
N ILE A 74 4.14 8.19 1.93
CA ILE A 74 4.11 6.93 2.64
C ILE A 74 3.49 7.15 4.01
N LEU A 75 2.49 6.35 4.33
CA LEU A 75 1.86 6.43 5.63
C LEU A 75 2.45 5.43 6.60
N ARG A 76 2.83 4.28 6.10
CA ARG A 76 3.34 3.24 6.98
C ARG A 76 3.99 2.12 6.18
N ILE A 77 5.04 1.53 6.71
CA ILE A 77 5.67 0.36 6.13
C ILE A 77 5.86 -0.66 7.24
N ASP A 78 5.41 -1.86 7.02
CA ASP A 78 5.60 -2.94 7.98
C ASP A 78 6.27 -4.12 7.30
N GLU A 79 7.10 -4.82 8.03
CA GLU A 79 7.61 -6.09 7.56
C GLU A 79 6.63 -7.15 8.05
N MET A 80 6.09 -7.95 7.17
CA MET A 80 5.01 -8.86 7.47
C MET A 80 5.49 -10.29 7.45
N GLU A 81 4.78 -11.16 8.16
CA GLU A 81 5.13 -12.57 8.12
C GLU A 81 4.59 -13.22 6.89
N LYS A 82 3.52 -12.71 6.32
CA LYS A 82 3.01 -13.23 5.07
C LYS A 82 2.30 -12.12 4.32
N GLU A 83 2.12 -12.33 3.03
CA GLU A 83 1.52 -11.29 2.24
C GLU A 83 0.02 -11.27 2.39
N GLY A 84 -0.57 -10.13 2.17
CA GLY A 84 -2.00 -9.99 2.11
C GLY A 84 -2.40 -9.55 0.73
N ALA A 85 -3.64 -9.20 0.55
CA ALA A 85 -4.12 -8.76 -0.74
C ALA A 85 -3.87 -7.28 -0.89
N ALA A 86 -3.33 -6.89 -2.02
CA ALA A 86 -3.17 -5.47 -2.30
C ALA A 86 -4.54 -4.85 -2.49
N LYS A 87 -4.69 -3.60 -2.11
CA LYS A 87 -5.99 -2.96 -2.21
C LYS A 87 -5.90 -1.45 -2.25
N ILE A 88 -6.96 -0.85 -2.71
CA ILE A 88 -7.10 0.59 -2.75
C ILE A 88 -8.36 0.97 -2.00
N LYS A 89 -8.25 1.96 -1.13
CA LYS A 89 -9.40 2.47 -0.41
C LYS A 89 -9.57 3.92 -0.74
N GLY A 90 -10.78 4.33 -0.97
CA GLY A 90 -11.02 5.72 -1.30
C GLY A 90 -11.03 6.60 -0.09
N LEU A 91 -10.61 7.82 -0.25
CA LEU A 91 -10.70 8.80 0.80
C LEU A 91 -11.93 9.63 0.55
N THR A 92 -13.05 9.01 0.55
CA THR A 92 -14.22 9.74 0.24
C THR A 92 -14.88 10.19 1.47
N PRO A 93 -15.70 11.10 1.40
CA PRO A 93 -16.39 11.57 2.53
C PRO A 93 -17.44 10.65 3.03
N LYS A 94 -17.63 9.56 2.45
CA LYS A 94 -18.53 8.68 2.95
C LYS A 94 -18.01 8.02 4.06
N GLY A 95 -18.39 7.61 4.83
CA GLY A 95 -18.01 7.18 6.02
C GLY A 95 -16.75 6.51 6.19
N ASN A 96 -16.32 5.66 5.40
CA ASN A 96 -15.16 4.94 5.68
C ASN A 96 -13.96 5.68 5.75
N VAL A 97 -13.80 6.55 4.89
CA VAL A 97 -12.65 7.30 4.96
C VAL A 97 -12.65 8.18 6.10
N HIS A 98 -13.79 8.55 6.42
CA HIS A 98 -13.99 9.29 7.51
C HIS A 98 -13.43 8.66 8.71
N HIS A 99 -13.48 7.37 8.81
CA HIS A 99 -12.88 6.71 9.87
C HIS A 99 -11.45 6.87 9.97
N LEU A 100 -10.73 6.73 8.90
CA LEU A 100 -9.31 6.87 8.93
C LEU A 100 -8.97 8.26 9.29
N SER A 101 -9.60 9.19 8.69
CA SER A 101 -9.34 10.56 8.96
C SER A 101 -9.67 10.89 10.34
N SER A 102 -10.75 10.44 10.86
CA SER A 102 -11.12 10.71 12.18
C SER A 102 -10.20 10.14 13.18
N ALA A 103 -9.63 9.01 12.90
CA ALA A 103 -8.68 8.43 13.80
C ALA A 103 -7.47 9.30 13.95
N PHE A 104 -7.11 10.00 12.94
CA PHE A 104 -5.98 10.86 13.03
C PHE A 104 -6.32 12.24 13.48
N ASN A 105 -7.45 12.70 13.14
CA ASN A 105 -7.81 14.01 13.46
C ASN A 105 -8.67 14.08 14.56
N LYS A 106 -9.19 13.38 15.11
CA LYS A 106 -10.19 13.38 15.92
C LYS A 106 -10.46 14.22 16.77
N PRO A 107 -10.80 14.54 16.56
CA PRO A 107 -11.39 14.94 16.83
C PRO A 107 -11.98 15.59 16.54
N ALA A 108 -11.98 15.86 16.38
CA ALA A 108 -12.51 16.40 16.11
C ALA A 108 -13.39 16.64 15.81
N LYS A 109 -13.59 16.72 15.82
CA LYS A 109 -14.41 16.99 15.49
C LYS A 109 -15.25 17.08 15.83
N ASP A 110 -15.21 16.96 16.15
CA ASP A 110 -15.99 17.04 16.40
C ASP A 110 -16.59 17.46 16.82
N LYS A 111 -16.52 17.65 16.89
CA LYS A 111 -17.05 18.07 17.23
C LYS A 111 -17.58 18.66 17.31
N GLU A 112 -17.42 18.66 17.04
CA GLU A 112 -17.93 19.22 17.05
C GLU A 112 -18.30 19.73 17.17
#